data_0105ff951cd1352995f0f35f775da90d
#
_entry.id   0105ff951cd1352995f0f35f775da90d
#
_cell.length_a   1.000
_cell.length_b   1.000
_cell.length_c   1.000
_cell.angle_alpha   90.00
_cell.angle_beta   90.00
_cell.angle_gamma   90.00
#
_symmetry.space_group_name_H-M   'P 1'
#
loop_
_entity.id
_entity.type
_entity.pdbx_description
1 polymer ?
#
loop_
_entity_poly.entity_id
_entity_poly.type
_entity_poly.pdbx_seq_one_letter_code
_entity_poly.pdbx_strand_id
1 'polypeptide(L)'
;DEDSQKKLDEITGCTEHKEIGSSSDGKYKYYLSTNKDAEESLKKEVEEIDVTLTEMTPPQQLSAFDQPQDTSSNAEDSTTVGKFETKGIDGKDYTEKVFSDYDLTLVNIFTTWCSPCVNEIPELEKLYEEMKEKGVGVVGVVLDTVGDDGKQDEETVKKAGVLQDKTKASYPFLIPDSTMMNGRLNGISAFPETFFVDKEGNIVGETYSGSHTLD
;
A
#
# COMPACT_ATOMS: atom_id res chain seq x y z
N ASP A 1 29.74 8.68 -4.75
CA ASP A 1 31.17 8.42 -4.83
C ASP A 1 31.46 6.95 -4.45
N GLU A 2 32.65 6.43 -4.76
CA GLU A 2 33.01 5.02 -4.53
C GLU A 2 32.88 4.59 -3.06
N ASP A 3 33.15 5.49 -2.11
CA ASP A 3 33.06 5.18 -0.67
C ASP A 3 31.60 5.02 -0.21
N SER A 4 30.70 5.80 -0.76
CA SER A 4 29.26 5.66 -0.46
C SER A 4 28.69 4.37 -1.06
N GLN A 5 29.12 3.99 -2.25
CA GLN A 5 28.72 2.75 -2.88
C GLN A 5 29.21 1.53 -2.07
N LYS A 6 30.46 1.53 -1.68
CA LYS A 6 31.05 0.45 -0.88
C LYS A 6 30.34 0.25 0.47
N LYS A 7 29.93 1.34 1.13
CA LYS A 7 29.12 1.26 2.35
C LYS A 7 27.72 0.69 2.09
N LEU A 8 27.12 1.03 0.95
CA LEU A 8 25.82 0.51 0.57
C LEU A 8 25.89 -1.00 0.31
N ASP A 9 26.94 -1.46 -0.37
CA ASP A 9 27.19 -2.87 -0.68
C ASP A 9 27.41 -3.70 0.59
N GLU A 10 28.16 -3.15 1.56
CA GLU A 10 28.34 -3.78 2.87
C GLU A 10 27.02 -3.92 3.67
N ILE A 11 26.12 -2.96 3.53
CA ILE A 11 24.83 -2.97 4.24
C ILE A 11 23.81 -3.88 3.54
N THR A 12 23.77 -3.88 2.21
CA THR A 12 22.77 -4.58 1.41
C THR A 12 23.18 -5.98 0.98
N GLY A 13 24.49 -6.31 1.05
CA GLY A 13 25.04 -7.56 0.54
C GLY A 13 25.02 -7.66 -1.00
N CYS A 14 24.72 -6.57 -1.71
CA CYS A 14 24.72 -6.55 -3.16
C CYS A 14 26.14 -6.48 -3.71
N THR A 15 26.46 -7.35 -4.68
CA THR A 15 27.80 -7.46 -5.26
C THR A 15 27.89 -7.03 -6.72
N GLU A 16 26.75 -6.88 -7.38
CA GLU A 16 26.69 -6.47 -8.78
C GLU A 16 25.69 -5.32 -8.99
N HIS A 17 26.09 -4.32 -9.80
CA HIS A 17 25.32 -3.12 -10.10
C HIS A 17 25.26 -2.91 -11.60
N LYS A 18 24.08 -3.04 -12.17
CA LYS A 18 23.83 -2.79 -13.59
C LYS A 18 23.14 -1.43 -13.76
N GLU A 19 23.75 -0.52 -14.49
CA GLU A 19 23.11 0.75 -14.84
C GLU A 19 21.88 0.46 -15.72
N ILE A 20 20.70 0.93 -15.28
CA ILE A 20 19.42 0.72 -15.96
C ILE A 20 18.85 2.01 -16.55
N GLY A 21 19.43 3.15 -16.24
CA GLY A 21 19.03 4.43 -16.79
C GLY A 21 19.63 5.63 -16.07
N SER A 22 19.28 6.81 -16.54
CA SER A 22 19.64 8.07 -15.91
C SER A 22 18.48 9.05 -15.94
N SER A 23 18.52 10.05 -15.03
CA SER A 23 17.55 11.16 -15.05
C SER A 23 17.66 11.98 -16.33
N SER A 24 16.57 12.63 -16.73
CA SER A 24 16.50 13.45 -17.93
C SER A 24 17.50 14.63 -17.95
N ASP A 25 17.95 15.08 -16.79
CA ASP A 25 18.96 16.14 -16.60
C ASP A 25 20.39 15.58 -16.47
N GLY A 26 20.56 14.26 -16.54
CA GLY A 26 21.85 13.56 -16.45
C GLY A 26 22.50 13.60 -15.06
N LYS A 27 21.80 14.11 -14.06
CA LYS A 27 22.32 14.30 -12.70
C LYS A 27 22.38 13.02 -11.88
N TYR A 28 21.49 12.08 -12.15
CA TYR A 28 21.36 10.83 -11.40
C TYR A 28 21.42 9.65 -12.36
N LYS A 29 22.07 8.59 -11.93
CA LYS A 29 22.10 7.30 -12.59
C LYS A 29 21.38 6.29 -11.72
N TYR A 30 20.60 5.42 -12.34
CA TYR A 30 19.85 4.36 -11.68
C TYR A 30 20.54 3.04 -11.91
N TYR A 31 20.70 2.26 -10.85
CA TYR A 31 21.34 0.95 -10.90
C TYR A 31 20.41 -0.12 -10.38
N LEU A 32 20.35 -1.24 -11.06
CA LEU A 32 19.81 -2.49 -10.53
C LEU A 32 20.95 -3.17 -9.75
N SER A 33 20.75 -3.36 -8.45
CA SER A 33 21.71 -4.01 -7.57
C SER A 33 21.20 -5.41 -7.23
N THR A 34 22.03 -6.44 -7.44
CA THR A 34 21.67 -7.84 -7.21
C THR A 34 22.66 -8.51 -6.29
N ASN A 35 22.16 -9.46 -5.50
CA ASN A 35 23.00 -10.35 -4.71
C ASN A 35 23.13 -11.68 -5.48
N LYS A 36 24.36 -12.10 -5.74
CA LYS A 36 24.67 -13.28 -6.55
C LYS A 36 24.09 -14.58 -5.97
N ASP A 37 24.03 -14.67 -4.65
CA ASP A 37 23.49 -15.85 -3.96
C ASP A 37 21.95 -15.92 -4.09
N ALA A 38 21.28 -14.78 -4.14
CA ALA A 38 19.84 -14.70 -4.38
C ALA A 38 19.49 -15.05 -5.85
N GLU A 39 20.37 -14.65 -6.81
CA GLU A 39 20.18 -14.97 -8.22
C GLU A 39 20.32 -16.48 -8.49
N GLU A 40 21.28 -17.15 -7.84
CA GLU A 40 21.43 -18.62 -7.97
C GLU A 40 20.25 -19.38 -7.31
N SER A 41 19.71 -18.89 -6.20
CA SER A 41 18.53 -19.48 -5.55
C SER A 41 17.29 -19.34 -6.43
N LEU A 42 17.06 -18.14 -7.01
CA LEU A 42 15.96 -17.89 -7.94
C LEU A 42 16.06 -18.73 -9.23
N LYS A 43 17.28 -18.91 -9.77
CA LYS A 43 17.47 -19.78 -10.94
C LYS A 43 17.11 -21.24 -10.65
N LYS A 44 17.44 -21.76 -9.46
CA LYS A 44 17.04 -23.11 -9.05
C LYS A 44 15.54 -23.26 -8.89
N GLU A 45 14.87 -22.29 -8.31
CA GLU A 45 13.42 -22.31 -8.17
C GLU A 45 12.69 -22.22 -9.52
N VAL A 46 13.24 -21.44 -10.47
CA VAL A 46 12.65 -21.32 -11.84
C VAL A 46 12.90 -22.58 -12.68
N GLU A 47 14.01 -23.29 -12.50
CA GLU A 47 14.27 -24.56 -13.21
C GLU A 47 13.40 -25.73 -12.71
N GLU A 48 12.87 -25.68 -11.50
CA GLU A 48 11.92 -26.65 -10.94
C GLU A 48 10.46 -26.40 -11.39
N ILE A 49 10.15 -25.23 -11.95
CA ILE A 49 8.82 -24.90 -12.48
C ILE A 49 8.84 -25.20 -13.99
N ASP A 50 8.28 -26.34 -14.38
CA ASP A 50 8.03 -26.69 -15.79
C ASP A 50 6.95 -25.77 -16.38
N VAL A 51 7.37 -24.57 -16.81
CA VAL A 51 6.49 -23.62 -17.50
C VAL A 51 6.47 -23.97 -18.97
N THR A 52 5.50 -24.72 -19.39
CA THR A 52 5.13 -24.84 -20.81
C THR A 52 4.65 -23.46 -21.28
N LEU A 53 5.54 -22.69 -21.91
CA LEU A 53 5.20 -21.45 -22.59
C LEU A 53 4.28 -21.77 -23.77
N THR A 54 2.98 -21.65 -23.55
CA THR A 54 2.03 -21.57 -24.65
C THR A 54 2.21 -20.21 -25.32
N GLU A 55 2.57 -20.18 -26.57
CA GLU A 55 2.69 -18.96 -27.37
C GLU A 55 1.41 -18.14 -27.27
N MET A 56 1.48 -17.03 -26.55
CA MET A 56 0.41 -16.04 -26.53
C MET A 56 0.51 -15.20 -27.81
N THR A 57 -0.39 -15.43 -28.73
CA THR A 57 -0.64 -14.54 -29.87
C THR A 57 -0.94 -13.11 -29.35
N PRO A 58 -0.32 -12.07 -29.94
CA PRO A 58 -0.63 -10.69 -29.50
C PRO A 58 -2.10 -10.38 -29.77
N PRO A 59 -2.76 -9.63 -28.86
CA PRO A 59 -4.17 -9.29 -29.02
C PRO A 59 -4.36 -8.42 -30.25
N GLN A 60 -5.21 -8.87 -31.16
CA GLN A 60 -5.66 -8.08 -32.31
C GLN A 60 -6.44 -6.87 -31.81
N GLN A 61 -6.14 -5.71 -32.39
CA GLN A 61 -6.87 -4.46 -32.19
C GLN A 61 -8.37 -4.69 -32.42
N LEU A 62 -9.16 -4.55 -31.36
CA LEU A 62 -10.61 -4.40 -31.47
C LEU A 62 -10.94 -2.95 -31.73
N SER A 63 -11.28 -2.69 -32.99
CA SER A 63 -11.90 -1.44 -33.41
C SER A 63 -13.41 -1.49 -33.17
N ALA A 64 -13.93 -0.35 -32.72
CA ALA A 64 -15.29 0.16 -32.86
C ALA A 64 -16.42 -0.43 -31.99
N PHE A 65 -16.82 0.41 -31.04
CA PHE A 65 -18.21 0.89 -30.80
C PHE A 65 -19.35 -0.01 -31.28
N ASP A 66 -20.10 -0.58 -30.36
CA ASP A 66 -21.56 -0.41 -30.39
C ASP A 66 -22.16 -0.45 -28.97
N GLN A 67 -23.29 0.17 -28.80
CA GLN A 67 -23.92 0.71 -27.62
C GLN A 67 -24.77 -0.30 -26.80
N PRO A 68 -25.55 0.13 -25.82
CA PRO A 68 -25.33 -0.13 -24.41
C PRO A 68 -26.25 -1.24 -23.90
N GLN A 69 -25.77 -2.12 -23.06
CA GLN A 69 -26.65 -2.93 -22.23
C GLN A 69 -26.47 -2.54 -20.77
N ASP A 70 -27.55 -2.00 -20.20
CA ASP A 70 -27.83 -1.90 -18.82
C ASP A 70 -27.45 -3.19 -18.07
N THR A 71 -26.36 -3.13 -17.36
CA THR A 71 -26.19 -3.87 -16.13
C THR A 71 -25.78 -2.86 -15.08
N SER A 72 -26.78 -2.47 -14.31
CA SER A 72 -26.62 -1.76 -13.05
C SER A 72 -25.71 -2.58 -12.14
N SER A 73 -24.41 -2.41 -12.29
CA SER A 73 -23.45 -2.65 -11.26
C SER A 73 -23.00 -1.28 -10.80
N ASN A 74 -23.50 -0.88 -9.65
CA ASN A 74 -23.14 0.32 -8.94
C ASN A 74 -21.62 0.48 -8.94
N ALA A 75 -21.09 1.34 -9.82
CA ALA A 75 -19.92 2.10 -9.52
C ALA A 75 -20.34 3.01 -8.35
N GLU A 76 -20.26 2.49 -7.13
CA GLU A 76 -20.42 3.31 -5.94
C GLU A 76 -19.32 4.35 -5.98
N ASP A 77 -19.79 5.55 -6.10
CA ASP A 77 -19.18 6.83 -6.14
C ASP A 77 -17.84 6.86 -5.36
N SER A 78 -16.75 7.23 -6.02
CA SER A 78 -15.41 7.40 -5.44
C SER A 78 -15.33 8.46 -4.34
N THR A 79 -16.46 8.97 -3.86
CA THR A 79 -16.61 9.98 -2.82
C THR A 79 -16.81 9.42 -1.42
N THR A 80 -16.90 8.10 -1.26
CA THR A 80 -17.09 7.46 0.06
C THR A 80 -16.23 6.19 0.20
N VAL A 81 -15.85 5.86 1.42
CA VAL A 81 -15.17 4.59 1.73
C VAL A 81 -16.12 3.39 1.63
N GLY A 82 -17.43 3.66 1.67
CA GLY A 82 -18.45 2.63 1.68
C GLY A 82 -18.65 1.98 3.05
N LYS A 83 -19.58 1.01 3.09
CA LYS A 83 -19.80 0.19 4.29
C LYS A 83 -18.87 -1.01 4.25
N PHE A 84 -18.15 -1.25 5.33
CA PHE A 84 -17.26 -2.39 5.47
C PHE A 84 -17.44 -3.09 6.82
N GLU A 85 -17.04 -4.35 6.86
CA GLU A 85 -16.92 -5.14 8.09
C GLU A 85 -15.60 -5.87 8.06
N THR A 86 -14.67 -5.47 8.92
CA THR A 86 -13.33 -6.03 8.91
C THR A 86 -12.75 -6.20 10.30
N LYS A 87 -11.56 -6.80 10.36
CA LYS A 87 -10.76 -6.89 11.58
C LYS A 87 -9.63 -5.89 11.56
N GLY A 88 -9.32 -5.37 12.73
CA GLY A 88 -8.06 -4.71 12.96
C GLY A 88 -6.93 -5.72 13.19
N ILE A 89 -5.69 -5.25 13.07
CA ILE A 89 -4.50 -6.02 13.44
C ILE A 89 -4.54 -6.43 14.93
N ASP A 90 -5.24 -5.66 15.76
CA ASP A 90 -5.51 -5.96 17.18
C ASP A 90 -6.56 -7.07 17.39
N GLY A 91 -7.12 -7.62 16.31
CA GLY A 91 -8.13 -8.68 16.31
C GLY A 91 -9.56 -8.24 16.59
N LYS A 92 -9.81 -6.95 16.83
CA LYS A 92 -11.15 -6.41 17.03
C LYS A 92 -11.89 -6.27 15.71
N ASP A 93 -13.22 -6.29 15.79
CA ASP A 93 -14.10 -6.02 14.64
C ASP A 93 -14.30 -4.52 14.46
N TYR A 94 -14.17 -4.06 13.21
CA TYR A 94 -14.36 -2.68 12.80
C TYR A 94 -15.35 -2.59 11.64
N THR A 95 -16.11 -1.52 11.65
CA THR A 95 -17.02 -1.13 10.57
C THR A 95 -16.79 0.34 10.23
N GLU A 96 -17.51 0.87 9.26
CA GLU A 96 -17.50 2.31 8.92
C GLU A 96 -17.77 3.22 10.13
N LYS A 97 -18.33 2.67 11.21
CA LYS A 97 -18.56 3.41 12.47
C LYS A 97 -17.28 3.88 13.15
N VAL A 98 -16.12 3.32 12.78
CA VAL A 98 -14.81 3.81 13.27
C VAL A 98 -14.62 5.31 12.98
N PHE A 99 -15.27 5.84 11.95
CA PHE A 99 -15.23 7.26 11.61
C PHE A 99 -16.18 8.12 12.44
N SER A 100 -17.24 7.53 12.98
CA SER A 100 -18.31 8.28 13.66
C SER A 100 -17.89 8.92 15.00
N ASP A 101 -16.75 8.48 15.55
CA ASP A 101 -16.21 9.01 16.80
C ASP A 101 -15.46 10.34 16.63
N TYR A 102 -15.21 10.75 15.37
CA TYR A 102 -14.45 11.93 15.01
C TYR A 102 -15.20 12.80 14.01
N ASP A 103 -14.96 14.12 14.04
CA ASP A 103 -15.50 15.03 13.02
C ASP A 103 -14.78 14.87 11.68
N LEU A 104 -13.50 14.46 11.73
CA LEU A 104 -12.65 14.18 10.59
C LEU A 104 -11.70 13.02 10.91
N THR A 105 -11.54 12.09 9.99
CA THR A 105 -10.55 11.00 10.14
C THR A 105 -9.56 11.01 8.98
N LEU A 106 -8.28 11.02 9.29
CA LEU A 106 -7.21 10.76 8.34
C LEU A 106 -7.11 9.25 8.11
N VAL A 107 -7.29 8.82 6.87
CA VAL A 107 -7.12 7.42 6.45
C VAL A 107 -5.81 7.30 5.68
N ASN A 108 -4.88 6.53 6.22
CA ASN A 108 -3.56 6.29 5.63
C ASN A 108 -3.47 4.86 5.11
N ILE A 109 -3.27 4.71 3.80
CA ILE A 109 -3.13 3.42 3.13
C ILE A 109 -1.65 3.13 2.95
N PHE A 110 -1.21 1.99 3.46
CA PHE A 110 0.19 1.61 3.41
C PHE A 110 0.40 0.10 3.28
N THR A 111 1.65 -0.30 3.06
CA THR A 111 2.09 -1.70 3.03
C THR A 111 3.24 -1.90 4.00
N THR A 112 3.40 -3.12 4.52
CA THR A 112 4.42 -3.43 5.54
C THR A 112 5.86 -3.36 5.02
N TRP A 113 6.06 -3.42 3.72
CA TRP A 113 7.37 -3.34 3.05
C TRP A 113 7.73 -1.92 2.58
N CYS A 114 6.81 -0.97 2.66
CA CYS A 114 6.99 0.41 2.22
C CYS A 114 7.76 1.22 3.27
N SER A 115 9.05 1.41 3.09
CA SER A 115 9.88 2.16 4.05
C SER A 115 9.42 3.59 4.31
N PRO A 116 9.05 4.42 3.31
CA PRO A 116 8.48 5.75 3.56
C PRO A 116 7.22 5.69 4.42
N CYS A 117 6.34 4.71 4.18
CA CYS A 117 5.12 4.53 4.96
C CYS A 117 5.44 4.24 6.44
N VAL A 118 6.34 3.30 6.69
CA VAL A 118 6.75 2.93 8.06
C VAL A 118 7.35 4.10 8.81
N ASN A 119 8.12 4.95 8.12
CA ASN A 119 8.74 6.14 8.72
C ASN A 119 7.70 7.24 9.05
N GLU A 120 6.57 7.28 8.37
CA GLU A 120 5.48 8.24 8.60
C GLU A 120 4.61 7.86 9.81
N ILE A 121 4.48 6.57 10.14
CA ILE A 121 3.60 6.10 11.23
C ILE A 121 3.83 6.83 12.57
N PRO A 122 5.07 7.07 13.03
CA PRO A 122 5.29 7.83 14.27
C PRO A 122 4.83 9.30 14.21
N GLU A 123 4.85 9.92 13.04
CA GLU A 123 4.34 11.29 12.87
C GLU A 123 2.80 11.29 12.88
N LEU A 124 2.18 10.30 12.26
CA LEU A 124 0.73 10.10 12.34
C LEU A 124 0.26 9.81 13.77
N GLU A 125 1.06 9.08 14.56
CA GLU A 125 0.76 8.86 15.98
C GLU A 125 0.82 10.17 16.77
N LYS A 126 1.80 11.02 16.54
CA LYS A 126 1.85 12.35 17.18
C LYS A 126 0.63 13.19 16.81
N LEU A 127 0.28 13.22 15.51
CA LEU A 127 -0.92 13.90 15.03
C LEU A 127 -2.17 13.38 15.74
N TYR A 128 -2.32 12.06 15.81
CA TYR A 128 -3.45 11.42 16.48
C TYR A 128 -3.54 11.83 17.96
N GLU A 129 -2.44 11.71 18.71
CA GLU A 129 -2.40 12.08 20.11
C GLU A 129 -2.73 13.58 20.36
N GLU A 130 -2.29 14.46 19.47
CA GLU A 130 -2.54 15.91 19.60
C GLU A 130 -3.96 16.33 19.19
N MET A 131 -4.59 15.57 18.30
CA MET A 131 -5.81 15.99 17.62
C MET A 131 -7.05 15.16 17.97
N LYS A 132 -6.90 13.97 18.57
CA LYS A 132 -8.04 13.09 18.90
C LYS A 132 -9.07 13.77 19.82
N GLU A 133 -8.61 14.53 20.82
CA GLU A 133 -9.49 15.29 21.72
C GLU A 133 -10.15 16.52 21.03
N LYS A 134 -9.69 16.87 19.83
CA LYS A 134 -10.22 17.95 19.01
C LYS A 134 -11.12 17.43 17.87
N GLY A 135 -11.44 16.13 17.88
CA GLY A 135 -12.33 15.51 16.91
C GLY A 135 -11.64 15.04 15.63
N VAL A 136 -10.30 14.86 15.63
CA VAL A 136 -9.59 14.30 14.48
C VAL A 136 -9.06 12.91 14.81
N GLY A 137 -9.53 11.91 14.06
CA GLY A 137 -9.08 10.53 14.14
C GLY A 137 -7.99 10.20 13.11
N VAL A 138 -7.32 9.07 13.34
CA VAL A 138 -6.41 8.44 12.36
C VAL A 138 -6.74 6.96 12.25
N VAL A 139 -6.75 6.45 11.04
CA VAL A 139 -6.94 5.02 10.72
C VAL A 139 -5.89 4.61 9.69
N GLY A 140 -5.14 3.57 9.98
CA GLY A 140 -4.26 2.92 9.01
C GLY A 140 -4.99 1.76 8.30
N VAL A 141 -4.80 1.60 7.00
CA VAL A 141 -5.25 0.41 6.26
C VAL A 141 -4.03 -0.27 5.67
N VAL A 142 -3.79 -1.51 6.08
CA VAL A 142 -2.59 -2.27 5.71
C VAL A 142 -2.90 -3.13 4.50
N LEU A 143 -2.63 -2.61 3.31
CA LEU A 143 -3.13 -3.18 2.06
C LEU A 143 -2.58 -4.59 1.76
N ASP A 144 -1.31 -4.85 2.07
CA ASP A 144 -0.64 -6.13 1.81
C ASP A 144 -0.98 -7.24 2.81
N THR A 145 -1.92 -7.00 3.75
CA THR A 145 -2.46 -8.05 4.62
C THR A 145 -3.48 -8.95 3.93
N VAL A 146 -3.87 -8.60 2.71
CA VAL A 146 -4.76 -9.39 1.84
C VAL A 146 -4.06 -9.63 0.52
N GLY A 147 -3.98 -10.90 0.10
CA GLY A 147 -3.40 -11.29 -1.17
C GLY A 147 -4.33 -11.04 -2.36
N ASP A 148 -3.81 -11.24 -3.57
CA ASP A 148 -4.55 -11.09 -4.84
C ASP A 148 -5.76 -12.05 -4.93
N ASP A 149 -5.75 -13.14 -4.17
CA ASP A 149 -6.86 -14.09 -4.06
C ASP A 149 -7.95 -13.66 -3.05
N GLY A 150 -7.82 -12.47 -2.48
CA GLY A 150 -8.73 -11.90 -1.48
C GLY A 150 -8.63 -12.55 -0.10
N LYS A 151 -7.63 -13.39 0.14
CA LYS A 151 -7.42 -14.02 1.45
C LYS A 151 -6.43 -13.25 2.30
N GLN A 152 -6.67 -13.28 3.59
CA GLN A 152 -5.78 -12.69 4.57
C GLN A 152 -4.45 -13.45 4.63
N ASP A 153 -3.34 -12.71 4.59
CA ASP A 153 -1.99 -13.20 4.80
C ASP A 153 -1.61 -13.07 6.28
N GLU A 154 -1.62 -14.20 6.97
CA GLU A 154 -1.31 -14.29 8.41
C GLU A 154 0.09 -13.81 8.76
N GLU A 155 1.06 -13.98 7.86
CA GLU A 155 2.45 -13.54 8.10
C GLU A 155 2.55 -12.03 8.01
N THR A 156 1.91 -11.43 7.02
CA THR A 156 1.87 -9.97 6.85
C THR A 156 1.06 -9.31 7.96
N VAL A 157 -0.03 -9.92 8.42
CA VAL A 157 -0.77 -9.45 9.60
C VAL A 157 0.13 -9.42 10.84
N LYS A 158 0.95 -10.45 11.07
CA LYS A 158 1.93 -10.46 12.17
C LYS A 158 2.98 -9.37 12.00
N LYS A 159 3.47 -9.15 10.78
CA LYS A 159 4.41 -8.05 10.49
C LYS A 159 3.79 -6.68 10.80
N ALA A 160 2.55 -6.46 10.40
CA ALA A 160 1.82 -5.23 10.71
C ALA A 160 1.65 -5.02 12.21
N GLY A 161 1.36 -6.07 12.98
CA GLY A 161 1.32 -6.02 14.46
C GLY A 161 2.67 -5.61 15.07
N VAL A 162 3.77 -6.20 14.59
CA VAL A 162 5.12 -5.81 15.03
C VAL A 162 5.44 -4.36 14.67
N LEU A 163 4.97 -3.87 13.51
CA LEU A 163 5.14 -2.46 13.13
C LEU A 163 4.37 -1.55 14.08
N GLN A 164 3.09 -1.86 14.36
CA GLN A 164 2.25 -1.10 15.28
C GLN A 164 2.89 -1.00 16.67
N ASP A 165 3.38 -2.12 17.20
CA ASP A 165 4.07 -2.16 18.49
C ASP A 165 5.37 -1.33 18.51
N LYS A 166 6.20 -1.45 17.48
CA LYS A 166 7.48 -0.75 17.40
C LYS A 166 7.33 0.75 17.20
N THR A 167 6.35 1.16 16.43
CA THR A 167 6.04 2.58 16.17
C THR A 167 5.19 3.19 17.28
N LYS A 168 4.63 2.33 18.17
CA LYS A 168 3.71 2.71 19.25
C LYS A 168 2.42 3.37 18.73
N ALA A 169 2.03 3.07 17.50
CA ALA A 169 0.79 3.57 16.94
C ALA A 169 -0.41 3.06 17.75
N SER A 170 -1.15 3.99 18.36
CA SER A 170 -2.31 3.70 19.19
C SER A 170 -3.62 3.75 18.40
N TYR A 171 -3.61 4.31 17.20
CA TYR A 171 -4.75 4.30 16.28
C TYR A 171 -4.89 2.93 15.58
N PRO A 172 -6.10 2.57 15.12
CA PRO A 172 -6.35 1.26 14.57
C PRO A 172 -5.65 1.04 13.21
N PHE A 173 -5.07 -0.16 13.03
CA PHE A 173 -4.64 -0.67 11.73
C PHE A 173 -5.66 -1.69 11.26
N LEU A 174 -6.30 -1.43 10.13
CA LEU A 174 -7.34 -2.27 9.56
C LEU A 174 -6.78 -3.21 8.49
N ILE A 175 -7.32 -4.41 8.45
CA ILE A 175 -7.16 -5.36 7.34
C ILE A 175 -8.26 -5.02 6.33
N PRO A 176 -7.97 -4.70 5.05
CA PRO A 176 -9.03 -4.35 4.11
C PRO A 176 -9.93 -5.54 3.81
N ASP A 177 -11.23 -5.30 3.75
CA ASP A 177 -12.20 -6.28 3.28
C ASP A 177 -12.44 -6.18 1.76
N SER A 178 -13.26 -7.07 1.22
CA SER A 178 -13.55 -7.08 -0.22
C SER A 178 -14.28 -5.82 -0.70
N THR A 179 -15.05 -5.16 0.16
CA THR A 179 -15.74 -3.90 -0.18
C THR A 179 -14.73 -2.77 -0.34
N MET A 180 -13.80 -2.64 0.59
CA MET A 180 -12.71 -1.68 0.50
C MET A 180 -11.85 -1.94 -0.74
N MET A 181 -11.44 -3.22 -0.97
CA MET A 181 -10.57 -3.62 -2.08
C MET A 181 -11.20 -3.36 -3.45
N ASN A 182 -12.50 -3.61 -3.59
CA ASN A 182 -13.22 -3.38 -4.86
C ASN A 182 -13.72 -1.93 -5.00
N GLY A 183 -13.77 -1.17 -3.91
CA GLY A 183 -14.20 0.22 -3.84
C GLY A 183 -13.01 1.19 -3.83
N ARG A 184 -12.87 1.94 -2.75
CA ARG A 184 -11.89 3.04 -2.62
C ARG A 184 -10.44 2.61 -2.77
N LEU A 185 -10.10 1.38 -2.44
CA LEU A 185 -8.71 0.88 -2.52
C LEU A 185 -8.35 0.33 -3.90
N ASN A 186 -9.32 0.23 -4.80
CA ASN A 186 -9.08 -0.29 -6.15
C ASN A 186 -8.19 0.69 -6.95
N GLY A 187 -7.11 0.16 -7.52
CA GLY A 187 -6.20 0.93 -8.38
C GLY A 187 -5.17 1.78 -7.65
N ILE A 188 -5.06 1.68 -6.33
CA ILE A 188 -3.96 2.33 -5.60
C ILE A 188 -2.64 1.70 -6.04
N SER A 189 -1.72 2.53 -6.54
CA SER A 189 -0.43 2.10 -7.09
C SER A 189 0.77 2.82 -6.46
N ALA A 190 0.53 3.80 -5.58
CA ALA A 190 1.57 4.56 -4.89
C ALA A 190 1.30 4.57 -3.38
N PHE A 191 2.35 4.37 -2.58
CA PHE A 191 2.27 4.31 -1.13
C PHE A 191 3.29 5.25 -0.47
N PRO A 192 2.93 5.84 0.70
CA PRO A 192 1.59 5.85 1.29
C PRO A 192 0.61 6.67 0.47
N GLU A 193 -0.68 6.36 0.60
CA GLU A 193 -1.75 7.23 0.11
C GLU A 193 -2.61 7.65 1.29
N THR A 194 -2.92 8.95 1.38
CA THR A 194 -3.67 9.52 2.49
C THR A 194 -4.84 10.33 1.97
N PHE A 195 -6.00 10.15 2.58
CA PHE A 195 -7.20 10.96 2.35
C PHE A 195 -7.96 11.17 3.66
N PHE A 196 -8.92 12.05 3.64
CA PHE A 196 -9.74 12.36 4.80
C PHE A 196 -11.18 11.93 4.58
N VAL A 197 -11.83 11.52 5.67
CA VAL A 197 -13.26 11.20 5.68
C VAL A 197 -13.96 11.94 6.81
N ASP A 198 -15.22 12.29 6.57
CA ASP A 198 -16.10 12.78 7.62
C ASP A 198 -16.66 11.61 8.47
N LYS A 199 -17.48 11.93 9.49
CA LYS A 199 -18.05 10.92 10.39
C LYS A 199 -19.08 9.99 9.73
N GLU A 200 -19.56 10.33 8.54
CA GLU A 200 -20.43 9.51 7.72
C GLU A 200 -19.65 8.61 6.75
N GLY A 201 -18.30 8.75 6.68
CA GLY A 201 -17.43 7.99 5.79
C GLY A 201 -17.32 8.58 4.38
N ASN A 202 -17.79 9.81 4.16
CA ASN A 202 -17.59 10.51 2.90
C ASN A 202 -16.17 11.05 2.82
N ILE A 203 -15.55 10.92 1.65
CA ILE A 203 -14.22 11.47 1.39
C ILE A 203 -14.33 12.97 1.25
N VAL A 204 -13.50 13.71 2.01
CA VAL A 204 -13.47 15.17 2.02
C VAL A 204 -12.07 15.68 1.65
N GLY A 205 -12.04 16.70 0.82
CA GLY A 205 -10.78 17.29 0.34
C GLY A 205 -10.11 16.46 -0.76
N GLU A 206 -8.80 16.52 -0.79
CA GLU A 206 -7.97 15.87 -1.81
C GLU A 206 -7.32 14.59 -1.27
N THR A 207 -6.87 13.73 -2.18
CA THR A 207 -6.04 12.57 -1.88
C THR A 207 -4.57 12.93 -2.06
N TYR A 208 -3.75 12.53 -1.13
CA TYR A 208 -2.31 12.80 -1.09
C TYR A 208 -1.53 11.52 -1.28
N SER A 209 -0.57 11.51 -2.21
CA SER A 209 0.32 10.39 -2.45
C SER A 209 1.74 10.74 -2.02
N GLY A 210 2.40 9.79 -1.37
CA GLY A 210 3.73 9.96 -0.79
C GLY A 210 3.69 10.35 0.69
N SER A 211 4.82 10.13 1.37
CA SER A 211 4.94 10.46 2.79
C SER A 211 5.03 11.98 3.02
N HIS A 212 4.38 12.43 4.06
CA HIS A 212 4.36 13.82 4.50
C HIS A 212 4.93 13.94 5.90
N THR A 213 5.58 15.07 6.20
CA THR A 213 6.00 15.45 7.55
C THR A 213 5.04 16.48 8.12
N LEU A 214 4.88 16.45 9.43
CA LEU A 214 4.15 17.49 10.16
C LEU A 214 5.07 18.71 10.31
N ASP A 215 5.04 19.64 9.34
CA ASP A 215 5.72 20.95 9.41
C ASP A 215 4.70 22.07 9.69
#